data_fe15904b087a0b7bfd3744c11ab81b3a
#
_entry.id   fe15904b087a0b7bfd3744c11ab81b3a
#
_cell.length_a   1.000
_cell.length_b   1.000
_cell.length_c   1.000
_cell.angle_alpha   90.00
_cell.angle_beta   90.00
_cell.angle_gamma   90.00
#
_symmetry.space_group_name_H-M   'P 1'
#
loop_
_entity.id
_entity.type
_entity.pdbx_description
1 polymer ?
#
loop_
_entity_poly.entity_id
_entity_poly.type
_entity_poly.pdbx_seq_one_letter_code
_entity_poly.pdbx_strand_id
1 'polypeptide(L)'
;MSITAEKIASNYEKHLKIVETYITDRKDQVLALLSSLEDNYVMAPASGKTWYHNAFAGGYVDHVNRVVEYAVKQSRLYKDMGGTIDYTEEELVFSALFHDLGKIGDGVSPNYIPQTDKWRQDKLSEMYTYNPDLDFMLIPDRSLFILQKFGIKVDQKEFLGIRCHDGVFDKANESYFFSNVESSRQKSALISVLHTADFLASKVEYDMWKRNGGTSKPRNPKTTSSSGKIVKSSEGLSNMLKNL
;
A
#
# COMPACT_ATOMS: atom_id res chain seq x y z
N MET A 1 -18.75 2.53 0.00
CA MET A 1 -18.35 3.83 -0.55
C MET A 1 -18.06 3.59 -2.01
N SER A 2 -18.50 4.44 -2.90
CA SER A 2 -18.14 4.46 -4.31
C SER A 2 -17.77 5.89 -4.65
N ILE A 3 -16.95 6.08 -5.66
CA ILE A 3 -16.65 7.40 -6.24
C ILE A 3 -17.30 7.51 -7.61
N THR A 4 -17.52 8.72 -8.10
CA THR A 4 -18.14 8.95 -9.41
C THR A 4 -17.15 8.67 -10.54
N ALA A 5 -17.66 8.46 -11.76
CA ALA A 5 -16.82 8.26 -12.94
C ALA A 5 -15.88 9.47 -13.19
N GLU A 6 -16.40 10.69 -12.97
CA GLU A 6 -15.59 11.93 -13.10
C GLU A 6 -14.44 11.95 -12.08
N LYS A 7 -14.69 11.43 -10.85
CA LYS A 7 -13.63 11.34 -9.82
C LYS A 7 -12.60 10.29 -10.18
N ILE A 8 -13.01 9.16 -10.76
CA ILE A 8 -12.08 8.13 -11.27
C ILE A 8 -11.18 8.74 -12.34
N ALA A 9 -11.77 9.41 -13.34
CA ALA A 9 -11.03 10.07 -14.42
C ALA A 9 -10.05 11.12 -13.88
N SER A 10 -10.51 12.01 -13.00
CA SER A 10 -9.67 13.04 -12.37
C SER A 10 -8.52 12.45 -11.54
N ASN A 11 -8.74 11.31 -10.86
CA ASN A 11 -7.68 10.63 -10.13
C ASN A 11 -6.63 10.05 -11.09
N TYR A 12 -7.06 9.51 -12.23
CA TYR A 12 -6.14 8.97 -13.23
C TYR A 12 -5.35 10.09 -13.94
N GLU A 13 -5.98 11.20 -14.28
CA GLU A 13 -5.29 12.39 -14.80
C GLU A 13 -4.23 12.91 -13.82
N LYS A 14 -4.56 12.97 -12.51
CA LYS A 14 -3.58 13.30 -11.47
C LYS A 14 -2.42 12.31 -11.45
N HIS A 15 -2.72 11.02 -11.61
CA HIS A 15 -1.72 9.95 -11.63
C HIS A 15 -0.74 10.12 -12.81
N LEU A 16 -1.25 10.34 -14.02
CA LEU A 16 -0.43 10.61 -15.20
C LEU A 16 0.46 11.84 -15.00
N LYS A 17 -0.10 12.93 -14.42
CA LYS A 17 0.68 14.12 -14.11
C LYS A 17 1.80 13.88 -13.09
N ILE A 18 1.60 12.98 -12.12
CA ILE A 18 2.67 12.56 -11.20
C ILE A 18 3.79 11.87 -11.99
N VAL A 19 3.45 10.93 -12.89
CA VAL A 19 4.43 10.27 -13.74
C VAL A 19 5.21 11.28 -14.59
N GLU A 20 4.52 12.20 -15.27
CA GLU A 20 5.14 13.24 -16.09
C GLU A 20 6.08 14.14 -15.29
N THR A 21 5.76 14.39 -14.02
CA THR A 21 6.52 15.32 -13.18
C THR A 21 7.76 14.68 -12.57
N TYR A 22 7.66 13.43 -12.14
CA TYR A 22 8.70 12.81 -11.31
C TYR A 22 9.52 11.75 -12.01
N ILE A 23 8.99 11.10 -13.07
CA ILE A 23 9.70 10.06 -13.79
C ILE A 23 10.43 10.66 -14.99
N THR A 24 11.73 10.40 -15.10
CA THR A 24 12.59 10.98 -16.13
C THR A 24 13.03 9.93 -17.17
N ASP A 25 14.09 9.18 -16.92
CA ASP A 25 14.76 8.32 -17.92
C ASP A 25 13.89 7.15 -18.45
N ARG A 26 12.88 6.72 -17.69
CA ARG A 26 11.97 5.59 -18.04
C ARG A 26 10.51 6.03 -18.21
N LYS A 27 10.29 7.32 -18.39
CA LYS A 27 8.94 7.90 -18.53
C LYS A 27 8.15 7.25 -19.66
N ASP A 28 8.74 7.08 -20.83
CA ASP A 28 8.04 6.53 -22.00
C ASP A 28 7.61 5.08 -21.74
N GLN A 29 8.47 4.25 -21.12
CA GLN A 29 8.11 2.89 -20.75
C GLN A 29 6.99 2.84 -19.72
N VAL A 30 7.03 3.74 -18.73
CA VAL A 30 5.96 3.86 -17.71
C VAL A 30 4.65 4.28 -18.34
N LEU A 31 4.65 5.29 -19.21
CA LEU A 31 3.43 5.72 -19.91
C LEU A 31 2.88 4.62 -20.83
N ALA A 32 3.76 3.87 -21.50
CA ALA A 32 3.38 2.73 -22.33
C ALA A 32 2.74 1.61 -21.48
N LEU A 33 3.28 1.31 -20.29
CA LEU A 33 2.66 0.38 -19.34
C LEU A 33 1.26 0.86 -18.94
N LEU A 34 1.12 2.10 -18.51
CA LEU A 34 -0.16 2.67 -18.05
C LEU A 34 -1.20 2.64 -19.18
N SER A 35 -0.83 3.02 -20.39
CA SER A 35 -1.72 2.96 -21.56
C SER A 35 -2.12 1.53 -21.93
N SER A 36 -1.19 0.57 -21.85
CA SER A 36 -1.48 -0.83 -22.20
C SER A 36 -2.39 -1.52 -21.19
N LEU A 37 -2.40 -1.07 -19.94
CA LEU A 37 -3.13 -1.68 -18.82
C LEU A 37 -4.26 -0.77 -18.31
N GLU A 38 -4.63 0.29 -19.03
CA GLU A 38 -5.48 1.37 -18.57
C GLU A 38 -6.78 0.88 -17.93
N ASP A 39 -7.52 0.00 -18.60
CA ASP A 39 -8.82 -0.49 -18.11
C ASP A 39 -8.67 -1.19 -16.74
N ASN A 40 -7.69 -2.10 -16.62
CA ASN A 40 -7.44 -2.81 -15.37
C ASN A 40 -6.90 -1.86 -14.30
N TYR A 41 -6.04 -0.93 -14.68
CA TYR A 41 -5.40 0.02 -13.79
C TYR A 41 -6.40 1.00 -13.19
N VAL A 42 -7.24 1.60 -14.05
CA VAL A 42 -8.22 2.63 -13.65
C VAL A 42 -9.34 2.03 -12.81
N MET A 43 -9.79 0.81 -13.12
CA MET A 43 -10.95 0.21 -12.47
C MET A 43 -10.61 -0.65 -11.25
N ALA A 44 -9.34 -0.97 -11.00
CA ALA A 44 -8.95 -1.81 -9.87
C ALA A 44 -9.38 -1.22 -8.52
N PRO A 45 -9.89 -2.04 -7.59
CA PRO A 45 -10.02 -1.67 -6.18
C PRO A 45 -8.66 -1.78 -5.47
N ALA A 46 -8.45 -1.01 -4.40
CA ALA A 46 -7.26 -1.15 -3.58
C ALA A 46 -7.31 -2.36 -2.64
N SER A 47 -8.50 -2.86 -2.33
CA SER A 47 -8.69 -4.04 -1.47
C SER A 47 -10.02 -4.76 -1.77
N GLY A 48 -10.18 -5.98 -1.23
CA GLY A 48 -11.42 -6.74 -1.39
C GLY A 48 -12.52 -6.37 -0.38
N LYS A 49 -12.17 -5.79 0.78
CA LYS A 49 -13.12 -5.55 1.89
C LYS A 49 -13.17 -4.09 2.27
N THR A 50 -14.40 -3.59 2.51
CA THR A 50 -14.65 -2.16 2.78
C THR A 50 -13.95 -1.62 4.01
N TRP A 51 -13.65 -2.46 5.01
CA TRP A 51 -12.94 -2.02 6.23
C TRP A 51 -11.41 -2.04 6.13
N TYR A 52 -10.85 -2.47 5.00
CA TYR A 52 -9.42 -2.32 4.79
C TYR A 52 -9.14 -0.90 4.27
N HIS A 53 -9.30 -0.69 2.97
CA HIS A 53 -9.21 0.63 2.33
C HIS A 53 -9.72 0.53 0.89
N ASN A 54 -10.41 1.55 0.42
CA ASN A 54 -10.79 1.78 -0.97
C ASN A 54 -11.25 0.54 -1.77
N ALA A 55 -12.15 -0.30 -1.17
CA ALA A 55 -12.72 -1.48 -1.82
C ALA A 55 -13.86 -1.07 -2.79
N PHE A 56 -13.53 -0.28 -3.81
CA PHE A 56 -14.45 0.20 -4.85
C PHE A 56 -13.69 0.43 -6.17
N ALA A 57 -14.42 0.47 -7.28
CA ALA A 57 -13.83 0.74 -8.59
C ALA A 57 -13.07 2.08 -8.61
N GLY A 58 -11.84 2.09 -9.10
CA GLY A 58 -10.94 3.25 -9.05
C GLY A 58 -10.26 3.47 -7.71
N GLY A 59 -10.49 2.60 -6.73
CA GLY A 59 -9.91 2.70 -5.41
C GLY A 59 -8.39 2.54 -5.38
N TYR A 60 -7.84 1.75 -6.29
CA TYR A 60 -6.40 1.55 -6.44
C TYR A 60 -5.67 2.87 -6.77
N VAL A 61 -6.10 3.56 -7.83
CA VAL A 61 -5.46 4.84 -8.23
C VAL A 61 -5.63 5.93 -7.17
N ASP A 62 -6.80 5.98 -6.50
CA ASP A 62 -7.02 6.91 -5.38
C ASP A 62 -6.05 6.66 -4.23
N HIS A 63 -5.84 5.39 -3.87
CA HIS A 63 -4.88 4.96 -2.87
C HIS A 63 -3.44 5.31 -3.25
N VAL A 64 -2.98 4.88 -4.43
CA VAL A 64 -1.61 5.11 -4.89
C VAL A 64 -1.26 6.60 -4.95
N ASN A 65 -2.17 7.44 -5.46
CA ASN A 65 -1.96 8.89 -5.47
C ASN A 65 -1.79 9.47 -4.06
N ARG A 66 -2.50 8.93 -3.07
CA ARG A 66 -2.36 9.33 -1.67
C ARG A 66 -1.06 8.85 -1.08
N VAL A 67 -0.64 7.61 -1.39
CA VAL A 67 0.65 7.07 -0.95
C VAL A 67 1.80 7.90 -1.49
N VAL A 68 1.79 8.29 -2.77
CA VAL A 68 2.80 9.19 -3.34
C VAL A 68 2.85 10.53 -2.58
N GLU A 69 1.70 11.16 -2.36
CA GLU A 69 1.63 12.43 -1.62
C GLU A 69 2.20 12.28 -0.20
N TYR A 70 1.87 11.19 0.48
CA TYR A 70 2.33 10.93 1.84
C TYR A 70 3.81 10.54 1.87
N ALA A 71 4.31 9.80 0.89
CA ALA A 71 5.72 9.45 0.79
C ALA A 71 6.60 10.71 0.66
N VAL A 72 6.21 11.66 -0.18
CA VAL A 72 6.92 12.94 -0.31
C VAL A 72 6.88 13.74 0.99
N LYS A 73 5.73 13.83 1.65
CA LYS A 73 5.61 14.51 2.95
C LYS A 73 6.42 13.81 4.04
N GLN A 74 6.37 12.50 4.09
CA GLN A 74 7.06 11.67 5.08
C GLN A 74 8.58 11.72 4.89
N SER A 75 9.06 11.78 3.65
CA SER A 75 10.48 11.98 3.34
C SER A 75 11.00 13.31 3.90
N ARG A 76 10.24 14.40 3.72
CA ARG A 76 10.57 15.70 4.29
C ARG A 76 10.59 15.67 5.82
N LEU A 77 9.54 15.11 6.42
CA LEU A 77 9.44 14.97 7.88
C LEU A 77 10.60 14.14 8.44
N TYR A 78 10.96 13.02 7.79
CA TYR A 78 12.07 12.17 8.19
C TYR A 78 13.39 12.96 8.20
N LYS A 79 13.63 13.78 7.17
CA LYS A 79 14.79 14.68 7.10
C LYS A 79 14.77 15.75 8.21
N ASP A 80 13.61 16.38 8.43
CA ASP A 80 13.45 17.43 9.47
C ASP A 80 13.66 16.88 10.88
N MET A 81 13.37 15.60 11.09
CA MET A 81 13.64 14.87 12.34
C MET A 81 15.11 14.44 12.50
N GLY A 82 15.99 14.76 11.55
CA GLY A 82 17.42 14.42 11.58
C GLY A 82 17.79 13.13 10.85
N GLY A 83 16.87 12.51 10.13
CA GLY A 83 17.14 11.33 9.31
C GLY A 83 17.91 11.67 8.04
N THR A 84 18.73 10.74 7.57
CA THR A 84 19.49 10.88 6.32
C THR A 84 18.70 10.33 5.14
N ILE A 85 18.52 11.14 4.10
CA ILE A 85 17.91 10.73 2.83
C ILE A 85 19.03 10.24 1.91
N ASP A 86 18.94 8.97 1.50
CA ASP A 86 19.92 8.27 0.67
C ASP A 86 19.37 7.89 -0.72
N TYR A 87 18.20 8.42 -1.06
CA TYR A 87 17.49 8.19 -2.32
C TYR A 87 17.08 9.50 -2.98
N THR A 88 16.79 9.45 -4.29
CA THR A 88 16.25 10.55 -5.06
C THR A 88 14.72 10.64 -4.92
N GLU A 89 14.15 11.79 -5.25
CA GLU A 89 12.69 11.96 -5.27
C GLU A 89 12.02 11.04 -6.33
N GLU A 90 12.68 10.80 -7.47
CA GLU A 90 12.22 9.84 -8.48
C GLU A 90 12.18 8.40 -7.92
N GLU A 91 13.24 7.91 -7.25
CA GLU A 91 13.28 6.57 -6.64
C GLU A 91 12.11 6.38 -5.64
N LEU A 92 11.85 7.40 -4.81
CA LEU A 92 10.74 7.35 -3.85
C LEU A 92 9.38 7.33 -4.54
N VAL A 93 9.15 8.26 -5.48
CA VAL A 93 7.87 8.39 -6.18
C VAL A 93 7.62 7.17 -7.07
N PHE A 94 8.63 6.66 -7.76
CA PHE A 94 8.52 5.43 -8.54
C PHE A 94 8.12 4.23 -7.66
N SER A 95 8.80 4.07 -6.54
CA SER A 95 8.46 2.99 -5.60
C SER A 95 7.03 3.14 -5.07
N ALA A 96 6.59 4.36 -4.77
CA ALA A 96 5.23 4.65 -4.30
C ALA A 96 4.16 4.45 -5.39
N LEU A 97 4.47 4.75 -6.67
CA LEU A 97 3.55 4.52 -7.79
C LEU A 97 3.30 3.02 -8.02
N PHE A 98 4.31 2.19 -7.81
CA PHE A 98 4.29 0.79 -8.24
C PHE A 98 4.32 -0.24 -7.10
N HIS A 99 4.33 0.19 -5.81
CA HIS A 99 4.36 -0.75 -4.67
C HIS A 99 3.26 -1.81 -4.75
N ASP A 100 2.09 -1.40 -5.15
CA ASP A 100 0.85 -2.18 -5.19
C ASP A 100 0.40 -2.54 -6.64
N LEU A 101 1.24 -2.36 -7.66
CA LEU A 101 0.89 -2.60 -9.06
C LEU A 101 0.30 -4.01 -9.30
N GLY A 102 0.74 -5.00 -8.54
CA GLY A 102 0.21 -6.36 -8.62
C GLY A 102 -1.29 -6.48 -8.32
N LYS A 103 -1.92 -5.47 -7.73
CA LYS A 103 -3.37 -5.44 -7.46
C LYS A 103 -4.22 -5.31 -8.72
N ILE A 104 -3.64 -4.83 -9.84
CA ILE A 104 -4.35 -4.75 -11.12
C ILE A 104 -4.47 -6.11 -11.83
N GLY A 105 -3.73 -7.13 -11.41
CA GLY A 105 -3.64 -8.45 -12.05
C GLY A 105 -2.33 -8.65 -12.79
N ASP A 106 -2.32 -9.48 -13.84
CA ASP A 106 -1.12 -9.82 -14.64
C ASP A 106 -1.03 -9.05 -15.98
N GLY A 107 -1.97 -8.14 -16.20
CA GLY A 107 -2.14 -7.39 -17.43
C GLY A 107 -3.11 -8.03 -18.43
N VAL A 108 -3.57 -9.25 -18.16
CA VAL A 108 -4.61 -9.95 -18.93
C VAL A 108 -5.84 -10.16 -18.04
N SER A 109 -5.63 -10.72 -16.87
CA SER A 109 -6.67 -11.03 -15.89
C SER A 109 -6.56 -10.11 -14.68
N PRO A 110 -7.68 -9.51 -14.19
CA PRO A 110 -7.66 -8.67 -13.00
C PRO A 110 -7.38 -9.51 -11.75
N ASN A 111 -6.71 -8.93 -10.75
CA ASN A 111 -6.47 -9.58 -9.46
C ASN A 111 -7.75 -9.72 -8.64
N TYR A 112 -8.64 -8.74 -8.75
CA TYR A 112 -9.91 -8.69 -8.04
C TYR A 112 -11.08 -8.75 -9.01
N ILE A 113 -12.02 -9.64 -8.73
CA ILE A 113 -13.32 -9.70 -9.41
C ILE A 113 -14.45 -9.34 -8.43
N PRO A 114 -15.56 -8.77 -8.90
CA PRO A 114 -16.69 -8.44 -8.03
C PRO A 114 -17.18 -9.65 -7.26
N GLN A 115 -17.43 -9.49 -5.97
CA GLN A 115 -18.03 -10.53 -5.13
C GLN A 115 -19.52 -10.67 -5.49
N THR A 116 -19.96 -11.87 -5.87
CA THR A 116 -21.36 -12.16 -6.23
C THR A 116 -22.16 -12.78 -5.09
N ASP A 117 -21.48 -13.36 -4.09
CA ASP A 117 -22.13 -13.94 -2.90
C ASP A 117 -22.66 -12.84 -1.97
N LYS A 118 -23.97 -12.70 -1.92
CA LYS A 118 -24.67 -11.71 -1.11
C LYS A 118 -24.36 -11.82 0.39
N TRP A 119 -24.23 -13.06 0.89
CA TRP A 119 -23.87 -13.28 2.29
C TRP A 119 -22.47 -12.74 2.60
N ARG A 120 -21.50 -12.96 1.70
CA ARG A 120 -20.12 -12.44 1.88
C ARG A 120 -20.10 -10.91 1.84
N GLN A 121 -20.85 -10.30 0.92
CA GLN A 121 -21.02 -8.84 0.88
C GLN A 121 -21.60 -8.32 2.19
N ASP A 122 -22.70 -8.89 2.67
CA ASP A 122 -23.45 -8.39 3.82
C ASP A 122 -22.78 -8.73 5.17
N LYS A 123 -22.20 -9.92 5.29
CA LYS A 123 -21.61 -10.39 6.55
C LYS A 123 -20.13 -10.15 6.67
N LEU A 124 -19.39 -10.20 5.56
CA LEU A 124 -17.93 -10.02 5.54
C LEU A 124 -17.51 -8.69 4.94
N SER A 125 -18.47 -7.87 4.47
CA SER A 125 -18.22 -6.61 3.76
C SER A 125 -17.21 -6.78 2.60
N GLU A 126 -17.22 -7.95 1.98
CA GLU A 126 -16.33 -8.34 0.90
C GLU A 126 -16.99 -7.95 -0.43
N MET A 127 -16.50 -6.86 -1.02
CA MET A 127 -17.03 -6.33 -2.29
C MET A 127 -16.35 -6.96 -3.49
N TYR A 128 -15.10 -7.40 -3.30
CA TYR A 128 -14.30 -8.07 -4.31
C TYR A 128 -13.65 -9.31 -3.72
N THR A 129 -13.44 -10.32 -4.55
CA THR A 129 -12.70 -11.54 -4.22
C THR A 129 -11.50 -11.68 -5.16
N TYR A 130 -10.51 -12.47 -4.77
CA TYR A 130 -9.41 -12.81 -5.67
C TYR A 130 -9.94 -13.59 -6.88
N ASN A 131 -9.38 -13.29 -8.04
CA ASN A 131 -9.70 -14.00 -9.27
C ASN A 131 -9.08 -15.42 -9.21
N PRO A 132 -9.91 -16.48 -9.26
CA PRO A 132 -9.40 -17.86 -9.18
C PRO A 132 -8.64 -18.31 -10.44
N ASP A 133 -8.81 -17.59 -11.57
CA ASP A 133 -8.13 -17.90 -12.82
C ASP A 133 -6.74 -17.25 -12.93
N LEU A 134 -6.35 -16.46 -11.92
CA LEU A 134 -5.05 -15.81 -11.84
C LEU A 134 -4.11 -16.62 -10.95
N ASP A 135 -2.94 -16.97 -11.46
CA ASP A 135 -1.90 -17.62 -10.65
C ASP A 135 -1.58 -16.81 -9.40
N PHE A 136 -1.46 -17.51 -8.27
CA PHE A 136 -1.12 -16.86 -7.02
C PHE A 136 0.28 -16.26 -7.07
N MET A 137 0.39 -14.99 -6.73
CA MET A 137 1.64 -14.28 -6.53
C MET A 137 1.42 -13.22 -5.45
N LEU A 138 2.40 -12.99 -4.58
CA LEU A 138 2.36 -11.86 -3.66
C LEU A 138 2.27 -10.56 -4.45
N ILE A 139 1.53 -9.58 -3.94
CA ILE A 139 1.32 -8.31 -4.64
C ILE A 139 2.64 -7.62 -5.00
N PRO A 140 3.63 -7.48 -4.07
CA PRO A 140 4.92 -6.88 -4.42
C PRO A 140 5.68 -7.63 -5.51
N ASP A 141 5.64 -8.96 -5.46
CA ASP A 141 6.34 -9.80 -6.43
C ASP A 141 5.70 -9.66 -7.82
N ARG A 142 4.36 -9.62 -7.89
CA ARG A 142 3.63 -9.36 -9.14
C ARG A 142 3.88 -7.94 -9.66
N SER A 143 3.99 -6.95 -8.78
CA SER A 143 4.37 -5.58 -9.16
C SER A 143 5.71 -5.56 -9.89
N LEU A 144 6.72 -6.20 -9.31
CA LEU A 144 8.05 -6.30 -9.90
C LEU A 144 8.05 -7.11 -11.21
N PHE A 145 7.27 -8.20 -11.27
CA PHE A 145 7.09 -9.00 -12.49
C PHE A 145 6.49 -8.18 -13.64
N ILE A 146 5.46 -7.37 -13.36
CA ILE A 146 4.83 -6.51 -14.37
C ILE A 146 5.84 -5.46 -14.87
N LEU A 147 6.56 -4.79 -13.98
CA LEU A 147 7.59 -3.81 -14.36
C LEU A 147 8.66 -4.46 -15.26
N GLN A 148 9.12 -5.66 -14.90
CA GLN A 148 10.06 -6.44 -15.74
C GLN A 148 9.47 -6.80 -17.11
N LYS A 149 8.19 -7.22 -17.16
CA LYS A 149 7.48 -7.57 -18.42
C LYS A 149 7.46 -6.40 -19.39
N PHE A 150 7.38 -5.16 -18.90
CA PHE A 150 7.42 -3.95 -19.71
C PHE A 150 8.84 -3.38 -19.92
N GLY A 151 9.89 -4.11 -19.52
CA GLY A 151 11.27 -3.68 -19.67
C GLY A 151 11.63 -2.45 -18.83
N ILE A 152 10.86 -2.14 -17.79
CA ILE A 152 11.10 -1.01 -16.90
C ILE A 152 12.19 -1.42 -15.91
N LYS A 153 13.31 -0.70 -15.95
CA LYS A 153 14.41 -0.92 -15.02
C LYS A 153 14.00 -0.49 -13.60
N VAL A 154 14.24 -1.36 -12.64
CA VAL A 154 14.06 -1.13 -11.20
C VAL A 154 15.43 -1.23 -10.54
N ASP A 155 15.84 -0.24 -9.76
CA ASP A 155 17.09 -0.31 -9.02
C ASP A 155 16.92 -1.07 -7.69
N GLN A 156 18.03 -1.28 -6.97
CA GLN A 156 18.00 -2.07 -5.74
C GLN A 156 17.16 -1.44 -4.63
N LYS A 157 17.18 -0.12 -4.48
CA LYS A 157 16.41 0.58 -3.44
C LYS A 157 14.92 0.55 -3.75
N GLU A 158 14.57 0.78 -5.01
CA GLU A 158 13.19 0.68 -5.51
C GLU A 158 12.65 -0.74 -5.37
N PHE A 159 13.45 -1.75 -5.76
CA PHE A 159 13.10 -3.16 -5.56
C PHE A 159 12.78 -3.44 -4.09
N LEU A 160 13.67 -3.05 -3.18
CA LEU A 160 13.47 -3.26 -1.75
C LEU A 160 12.29 -2.44 -1.21
N GLY A 161 12.09 -1.21 -1.70
CA GLY A 161 10.95 -0.39 -1.36
C GLY A 161 9.63 -1.06 -1.73
N ILE A 162 9.49 -1.48 -2.99
CA ILE A 162 8.31 -2.20 -3.50
C ILE A 162 8.14 -3.54 -2.77
N ARG A 163 9.21 -4.35 -2.65
CA ARG A 163 9.14 -5.68 -2.05
C ARG A 163 8.74 -5.65 -0.58
N CYS A 164 9.18 -4.62 0.16
CA CYS A 164 9.04 -4.56 1.61
C CYS A 164 7.98 -3.55 2.10
N HIS A 165 7.19 -2.92 1.23
CA HIS A 165 6.27 -1.84 1.61
C HIS A 165 5.23 -2.27 2.66
N ASP A 166 4.76 -3.52 2.63
CA ASP A 166 3.86 -4.08 3.64
C ASP A 166 4.51 -4.23 5.03
N GLY A 167 5.84 -4.01 5.14
CA GLY A 167 6.56 -4.19 6.39
C GLY A 167 6.40 -5.62 6.91
N VAL A 168 6.31 -5.75 8.22
CA VAL A 168 6.15 -7.05 8.92
C VAL A 168 4.72 -7.60 8.88
N PHE A 169 3.77 -6.91 8.27
CA PHE A 169 2.45 -7.47 7.98
C PHE A 169 2.53 -8.61 6.96
N ASP A 170 3.53 -8.58 6.06
CA ASP A 170 3.93 -9.73 5.28
C ASP A 170 5.08 -10.47 5.98
N LYS A 171 4.83 -11.70 6.44
CA LYS A 171 5.83 -12.54 7.11
C LYS A 171 7.07 -12.80 6.26
N ALA A 172 6.95 -12.80 4.94
CA ALA A 172 8.09 -12.95 4.04
C ALA A 172 9.12 -11.81 4.17
N ASN A 173 8.72 -10.70 4.80
CA ASN A 173 9.59 -9.55 5.02
C ASN A 173 10.34 -9.60 6.36
N GLU A 174 10.05 -10.54 7.26
CA GLU A 174 10.66 -10.58 8.60
C GLU A 174 12.19 -10.52 8.56
N SER A 175 12.81 -11.24 7.63
CA SER A 175 14.28 -11.24 7.45
C SER A 175 14.86 -9.88 7.04
N TYR A 176 14.06 -9.00 6.44
CA TYR A 176 14.48 -7.65 6.07
C TYR A 176 14.39 -6.65 7.22
N PHE A 177 13.49 -6.89 8.19
CA PHE A 177 13.23 -5.95 9.28
C PHE A 177 13.86 -6.37 10.61
N PHE A 178 13.97 -7.68 10.85
CA PHE A 178 14.49 -8.22 12.12
C PHE A 178 15.87 -8.86 11.93
N SER A 179 16.90 -8.03 12.02
CA SER A 179 18.26 -8.54 12.04
C SER A 179 19.03 -7.88 13.21
N ASN A 180 19.70 -8.74 13.99
CA ASN A 180 20.64 -8.31 15.03
C ASN A 180 22.05 -8.08 14.49
N VAL A 181 22.28 -8.39 13.21
CA VAL A 181 23.60 -8.27 12.56
C VAL A 181 23.61 -7.00 11.72
N GLU A 182 24.55 -6.11 11.97
CA GLU A 182 24.68 -4.81 11.28
C GLU A 182 24.71 -4.95 9.74
N SER A 183 25.44 -5.95 9.23
CA SER A 183 25.54 -6.21 7.80
C SER A 183 24.22 -6.62 7.12
N SER A 184 23.23 -7.08 7.89
CA SER A 184 21.91 -7.51 7.42
C SER A 184 20.81 -6.49 7.67
N ARG A 185 21.15 -5.30 8.22
CA ARG A 185 20.17 -4.23 8.42
C ARG A 185 19.85 -3.51 7.12
N GLN A 186 18.61 -3.07 7.01
CA GLN A 186 18.21 -2.16 5.94
C GLN A 186 19.02 -0.86 6.03
N LYS A 187 19.62 -0.48 4.90
CA LYS A 187 20.48 0.71 4.83
C LYS A 187 19.77 1.92 4.25
N SER A 188 18.71 1.69 3.44
CA SER A 188 17.98 2.79 2.82
C SER A 188 16.78 3.24 3.64
N ALA A 189 16.65 4.53 3.84
CA ALA A 189 15.49 5.14 4.46
C ALA A 189 14.22 5.04 3.58
N LEU A 190 14.34 4.79 2.25
CA LEU A 190 13.25 4.67 1.31
C LEU A 190 12.22 3.65 1.78
N ILE A 191 12.67 2.48 2.25
CA ILE A 191 11.81 1.38 2.70
C ILE A 191 10.92 1.82 3.85
N SER A 192 11.51 2.45 4.87
CA SER A 192 10.77 2.92 6.05
C SER A 192 9.81 4.06 5.73
N VAL A 193 10.23 4.98 4.87
CA VAL A 193 9.41 6.12 4.43
C VAL A 193 8.22 5.63 3.61
N LEU A 194 8.43 4.74 2.65
CA LEU A 194 7.35 4.18 1.83
C LEU A 194 6.37 3.36 2.67
N HIS A 195 6.88 2.44 3.49
CA HIS A 195 6.06 1.64 4.40
C HIS A 195 5.17 2.51 5.30
N THR A 196 5.75 3.55 5.90
CA THR A 196 4.99 4.46 6.76
C THR A 196 3.95 5.25 5.98
N ALA A 197 4.27 5.69 4.76
CA ALA A 197 3.35 6.44 3.91
C ALA A 197 2.14 5.60 3.49
N ASP A 198 2.36 4.36 3.07
CA ASP A 198 1.30 3.42 2.72
C ASP A 198 0.43 3.08 3.94
N PHE A 199 1.05 2.74 5.08
CA PHE A 199 0.34 2.49 6.32
C PHE A 199 -0.55 3.67 6.73
N LEU A 200 -0.04 4.91 6.69
CA LEU A 200 -0.83 6.10 7.02
C LEU A 200 -1.95 6.34 6.00
N ALA A 201 -1.69 6.12 4.70
CA ALA A 201 -2.72 6.25 3.66
C ALA A 201 -3.90 5.30 3.95
N SER A 202 -3.62 4.04 4.23
CA SER A 202 -4.65 3.05 4.56
C SER A 202 -5.45 3.41 5.82
N LYS A 203 -4.81 4.01 6.84
CA LYS A 203 -5.50 4.46 8.07
C LYS A 203 -6.39 5.67 7.82
N VAL A 204 -5.92 6.65 7.06
CA VAL A 204 -6.73 7.83 6.70
C VAL A 204 -7.92 7.42 5.84
N GLU A 205 -7.75 6.50 4.89
CA GLU A 205 -8.83 5.95 4.07
C GLU A 205 -9.88 5.24 4.93
N TYR A 206 -9.44 4.46 5.92
CA TYR A 206 -10.35 3.87 6.90
C TYR A 206 -11.13 4.92 7.69
N ASP A 207 -10.46 5.98 8.17
CA ASP A 207 -11.12 7.07 8.90
C ASP A 207 -12.10 7.85 8.01
N MET A 208 -11.75 8.08 6.75
CA MET A 208 -12.67 8.68 5.77
C MET A 208 -13.89 7.80 5.54
N TRP A 209 -13.69 6.49 5.38
CA TRP A 209 -14.77 5.53 5.24
C TRP A 209 -15.68 5.54 6.48
N LYS A 210 -15.12 5.55 7.69
CA LYS A 210 -15.88 5.63 8.96
C LYS A 210 -16.71 6.92 9.05
N ARG A 211 -16.12 8.07 8.75
CA ARG A 211 -16.82 9.37 8.77
C ARG A 211 -17.96 9.45 7.77
N ASN A 212 -17.86 8.72 6.67
CA ASN A 212 -18.90 8.64 5.64
C ASN A 212 -19.93 7.52 5.91
N GLY A 213 -20.12 7.13 7.18
CA GLY A 213 -21.14 6.17 7.59
C GLY A 213 -20.73 4.69 7.47
N GLY A 214 -19.46 4.41 7.23
CA GLY A 214 -18.94 3.05 7.24
C GLY A 214 -19.11 2.38 8.60
N THR A 215 -19.73 1.20 8.63
CA THR A 215 -19.92 0.41 9.85
C THR A 215 -19.03 -0.81 9.81
N SER A 216 -18.03 -0.89 10.69
CA SER A 216 -17.35 -2.15 10.97
C SER A 216 -18.27 -3.01 11.83
N LYS A 217 -18.64 -4.19 11.33
CA LYS A 217 -19.34 -5.15 12.19
C LYS A 217 -18.41 -5.58 13.33
N PRO A 218 -18.91 -5.70 14.58
CA PRO A 218 -18.08 -6.16 15.67
C PRO A 218 -17.50 -7.54 15.31
N ARG A 219 -16.20 -7.69 15.44
CA ARG A 219 -15.57 -9.00 15.48
C ARG A 219 -16.23 -9.75 16.63
N ASN A 220 -16.91 -10.86 16.35
CA ASN A 220 -17.18 -11.84 17.41
C ASN A 220 -15.82 -12.19 18.02
N PRO A 221 -15.60 -11.95 19.31
CA PRO A 221 -14.38 -12.38 19.94
C PRO A 221 -14.35 -13.91 19.81
N LYS A 222 -13.49 -14.44 18.92
CA LYS A 222 -13.11 -15.84 19.04
C LYS A 222 -12.48 -15.95 20.41
N THR A 223 -13.11 -16.68 21.28
CA THR A 223 -12.57 -17.09 22.56
C THR A 223 -11.22 -17.75 22.35
N THR A 224 -10.15 -16.96 22.40
CA THR A 224 -8.82 -17.49 22.61
C THR A 224 -8.67 -17.63 24.11
N SER A 225 -8.94 -18.83 24.61
CA SER A 225 -8.50 -19.25 25.92
C SER A 225 -6.97 -19.31 25.92
N SER A 226 -6.34 -18.25 26.33
CA SER A 226 -4.99 -18.27 26.87
C SER A 226 -4.96 -17.29 28.03
N SER A 227 -4.96 -17.84 29.23
CA SER A 227 -4.77 -17.17 30.50
C SER A 227 -3.37 -16.53 30.55
N GLY A 228 -3.24 -15.30 30.05
CA GLY A 228 -2.10 -14.44 30.33
C GLY A 228 -2.52 -13.44 31.38
N LYS A 229 -2.00 -13.55 32.60
CA LYS A 229 -2.17 -12.56 33.67
C LYS A 229 -1.65 -11.20 33.17
N ILE A 230 -2.57 -10.23 33.05
CA ILE A 230 -2.21 -8.82 32.87
C ILE A 230 -1.65 -8.35 34.22
N VAL A 231 -0.34 -8.15 34.28
CA VAL A 231 0.29 -7.44 35.40
C VAL A 231 -0.03 -5.95 35.22
N LYS A 232 -0.85 -5.42 36.11
CA LYS A 232 -1.07 -3.97 36.24
C LYS A 232 0.22 -3.36 36.75
N SER A 233 0.91 -2.58 35.93
CA SER A 233 1.95 -1.65 36.38
C SER A 233 1.60 -0.24 35.94
N SER A 234 0.74 0.42 36.70
CA SER A 234 0.41 1.84 36.53
C SER A 234 1.34 2.80 37.30
N GLU A 235 2.31 2.29 38.02
CA GLU A 235 3.23 3.12 38.82
C GLU A 235 4.56 3.45 38.12
N GLY A 236 4.99 2.66 37.14
CA GLY A 236 6.26 2.89 36.43
C GLY A 236 6.28 4.10 35.51
N LEU A 237 5.16 4.38 34.82
CA LEU A 237 5.09 5.48 33.86
C LEU A 237 5.00 6.86 34.52
N SER A 238 4.37 6.95 35.71
CA SER A 238 4.24 8.21 36.47
C SER A 238 5.57 8.70 37.06
N ASN A 239 6.49 7.78 37.34
CA ASN A 239 7.80 8.14 37.86
C ASN A 239 8.81 8.51 36.77
N MET A 240 8.65 8.05 35.54
CA MET A 240 9.50 8.46 34.42
C MET A 240 9.20 9.88 33.91
N LEU A 241 7.95 10.34 33.99
CA LEU A 241 7.57 11.67 33.55
C LEU A 241 7.86 12.79 34.55
N LYS A 242 8.30 12.48 35.77
CA LYS A 242 8.69 13.49 36.79
C LYS A 242 10.15 13.89 36.73
N ASN A 243 10.95 13.21 35.87
CA ASN A 243 12.40 13.45 35.76
C ASN A 243 12.79 13.91 34.33
N LEU A 244 11.86 14.38 33.54
CA LEU A 244 12.05 15.15 32.30
C LEU A 244 11.62 16.60 32.55
#